data_ee0941e77b7d37aeecb3e82691a37a53
#
_entry.id   ee0941e77b7d37aeecb3e82691a37a53
#
_cell.length_a   1.000
_cell.length_b   1.000
_cell.length_c   1.000
_cell.angle_alpha   90.00
_cell.angle_beta   90.00
_cell.angle_gamma   90.00
#
_symmetry.space_group_name_H-M   'P 1'
#
loop_
_entity.id
_entity.type
_entity.pdbx_description
1 polymer ?
#
loop_
_entity_poly.entity_id
_entity_poly.type
_entity_poly.pdbx_seq_one_letter_code
_entity_poly.pdbx_strand_id
1 'polypeptide(L)'
;KKNKDRWLKNQHTPSNDPDEMAADFTQLVDDLAYAKTFYPSGKVTNYINSQASRIYLDIYKNRKEESNRLITFWKYDLPLTIRKHHKVVLFSFIFFSIFFVIGFFVSAQNDDIARSIFGDTYVEHTQENIANGNPFGIYEHGNPVLSWLHLMIHNIRVSFLLFVSGIFAGVPCLYFSVKNAIMVGVFDQFFAARGLGIDFWLVVFVHGTLEIT
;
A
#
# COMPACT_ATOMS: atom_id res chain seq x y z
N LYS A 1 16.39 -7.22 -51.91
CA LYS A 1 17.19 -6.02 -52.27
C LYS A 1 16.45 -4.72 -51.92
N LYS A 2 15.14 -4.62 -52.16
CA LYS A 2 14.33 -3.41 -52.02
C LYS A 2 14.37 -2.79 -50.58
N ASN A 3 14.48 -3.59 -49.55
CA ASN A 3 14.44 -3.13 -48.16
C ASN A 3 15.82 -3.05 -47.50
N LYS A 4 16.91 -3.34 -48.23
CA LYS A 4 18.27 -3.39 -47.70
C LYS A 4 18.71 -2.06 -47.07
N ASP A 5 18.42 -0.95 -47.77
CA ASP A 5 18.84 0.39 -47.35
C ASP A 5 18.16 0.81 -46.04
N ARG A 6 16.88 0.42 -45.85
CA ARG A 6 16.14 0.63 -44.62
C ARG A 6 16.75 -0.16 -43.44
N TRP A 7 17.08 -1.43 -43.66
CA TRP A 7 17.73 -2.25 -42.62
C TRP A 7 19.11 -1.72 -42.21
N LEU A 8 19.88 -1.20 -43.16
CA LEU A 8 21.17 -0.57 -42.90
C LEU A 8 21.01 0.75 -42.16
N LYS A 9 19.99 1.57 -42.52
CA LYS A 9 19.67 2.80 -41.80
C LYS A 9 19.36 2.49 -40.35
N ASN A 10 18.49 1.54 -40.03
CA ASN A 10 18.13 1.16 -38.68
C ASN A 10 19.33 0.56 -37.89
N GLN A 11 20.30 -0.01 -38.57
CA GLN A 11 21.52 -0.52 -37.95
C GLN A 11 22.48 0.61 -37.55
N HIS A 12 22.67 1.62 -38.41
CA HIS A 12 23.72 2.63 -38.26
C HIS A 12 23.21 3.90 -37.57
N THR A 13 21.95 4.23 -37.77
CA THR A 13 21.30 5.44 -37.22
C THR A 13 19.96 5.08 -36.59
N PRO A 14 19.95 4.33 -35.45
CA PRO A 14 18.72 4.03 -34.77
C PRO A 14 18.07 5.35 -34.29
N SER A 15 16.76 5.48 -34.44
CA SER A 15 16.02 6.60 -33.91
C SER A 15 15.92 6.51 -32.38
N ASN A 16 15.96 7.66 -31.70
CA ASN A 16 15.67 7.77 -30.28
C ASN A 16 14.22 8.17 -30.00
N ASP A 17 13.43 8.43 -31.06
CA ASP A 17 12.01 8.74 -30.95
C ASP A 17 11.24 7.42 -30.76
N PRO A 18 10.44 7.29 -29.66
CA PRO A 18 9.65 6.10 -29.38
C PRO A 18 8.67 5.72 -30.51
N ASP A 19 8.06 6.71 -31.17
CA ASP A 19 7.08 6.49 -32.25
C ASP A 19 7.77 5.96 -33.51
N GLU A 20 8.94 6.52 -33.86
CA GLU A 20 9.75 6.02 -34.96
C GLU A 20 10.31 4.62 -34.70
N MET A 21 10.76 4.37 -33.47
CA MET A 21 11.25 3.04 -33.05
C MET A 21 10.14 1.99 -33.15
N ALA A 22 8.92 2.32 -32.76
CA ALA A 22 7.77 1.41 -32.85
C ALA A 22 7.40 1.12 -34.32
N ALA A 23 7.43 2.15 -35.17
CA ALA A 23 7.19 1.99 -36.60
C ALA A 23 8.25 1.12 -37.27
N ASP A 24 9.52 1.37 -37.00
CA ASP A 24 10.67 0.57 -37.48
C ASP A 24 10.61 -0.88 -37.03
N PHE A 25 10.25 -1.09 -35.76
CA PHE A 25 10.08 -2.44 -35.21
C PHE A 25 8.97 -3.20 -35.92
N THR A 26 7.80 -2.58 -36.12
CA THR A 26 6.68 -3.22 -36.83
C THR A 26 7.06 -3.63 -38.24
N GLN A 27 7.74 -2.74 -38.99
CA GLN A 27 8.19 -3.03 -40.33
C GLN A 27 9.24 -4.15 -40.38
N LEU A 28 10.16 -4.21 -39.39
CA LEU A 28 11.14 -5.31 -39.29
C LEU A 28 10.49 -6.64 -38.97
N VAL A 29 9.44 -6.64 -38.14
CA VAL A 29 8.68 -7.85 -37.82
C VAL A 29 7.95 -8.39 -39.07
N ASP A 30 7.36 -7.51 -39.86
CA ASP A 30 6.72 -7.89 -41.13
C ASP A 30 7.74 -8.49 -42.10
N ASP A 31 8.89 -7.83 -42.28
CA ASP A 31 9.97 -8.33 -43.12
C ASP A 31 10.53 -9.67 -42.60
N LEU A 32 10.60 -9.84 -41.30
CA LEU A 32 11.05 -11.10 -40.64
C LEU A 32 10.03 -12.23 -40.86
N ALA A 33 8.72 -11.94 -40.80
CA ALA A 33 7.68 -12.92 -41.08
C ALA A 33 7.77 -13.43 -42.48
N TYR A 34 7.93 -12.49 -43.45
CA TYR A 34 8.15 -12.85 -44.86
C TYR A 34 9.42 -13.68 -45.05
N ALA A 35 10.54 -13.24 -44.43
CA ALA A 35 11.82 -13.96 -44.57
C ALA A 35 11.77 -15.37 -43.94
N LYS A 36 11.09 -15.55 -42.83
CA LYS A 36 10.90 -16.87 -42.18
C LYS A 36 10.05 -17.82 -43.07
N THR A 37 9.09 -17.29 -43.76
CA THR A 37 8.21 -18.09 -44.64
C THR A 37 8.97 -18.60 -45.88
N PHE A 38 9.74 -17.73 -46.53
CA PHE A 38 10.36 -18.06 -47.83
C PHE A 38 11.84 -18.43 -47.73
N TYR A 39 12.55 -18.04 -46.64
CA TYR A 39 13.97 -18.24 -46.45
C TYR A 39 14.32 -18.62 -45.01
N PRO A 40 13.73 -19.70 -44.44
CA PRO A 40 13.78 -19.98 -42.99
C PRO A 40 15.22 -20.09 -42.44
N SER A 41 16.15 -20.64 -43.19
CA SER A 41 17.55 -20.81 -42.78
C SER A 41 18.48 -19.79 -43.43
N GLY A 42 17.94 -18.73 -44.00
CA GLY A 42 18.74 -17.73 -44.73
C GLY A 42 19.54 -16.79 -43.83
N LYS A 43 20.75 -16.38 -44.27
CA LYS A 43 21.53 -15.37 -43.55
C LYS A 43 20.76 -14.06 -43.35
N VAL A 44 19.86 -13.72 -44.30
CA VAL A 44 19.00 -12.53 -44.24
C VAL A 44 17.99 -12.63 -43.12
N THR A 45 17.37 -13.79 -42.90
CA THR A 45 16.44 -14.04 -41.83
C THR A 45 17.08 -13.85 -40.46
N ASN A 46 18.28 -14.40 -40.26
CA ASN A 46 19.06 -14.22 -39.04
C ASN A 46 19.43 -12.74 -38.80
N TYR A 47 19.81 -12.04 -39.89
CA TYR A 47 20.14 -10.61 -39.82
C TYR A 47 18.94 -9.77 -39.39
N ILE A 48 17.76 -9.95 -40.03
CA ILE A 48 16.55 -9.20 -39.69
C ILE A 48 16.11 -9.55 -38.25
N ASN A 49 16.19 -10.82 -37.88
CA ASN A 49 15.85 -11.25 -36.50
C ASN A 49 16.74 -10.58 -35.45
N SER A 50 18.05 -10.45 -35.72
CA SER A 50 18.95 -9.77 -34.80
C SER A 50 18.64 -8.27 -34.67
N GLN A 51 18.28 -7.60 -35.77
CA GLN A 51 17.88 -6.19 -35.75
C GLN A 51 16.56 -5.98 -35.01
N ALA A 52 15.53 -6.80 -35.28
CA ALA A 52 14.26 -6.75 -34.57
C ALA A 52 14.43 -6.99 -33.08
N SER A 53 15.26 -7.98 -32.69
CA SER A 53 15.59 -8.26 -31.28
C SER A 53 16.29 -7.09 -30.60
N ARG A 54 17.18 -6.40 -31.29
CA ARG A 54 17.88 -5.22 -30.78
C ARG A 54 16.91 -4.09 -30.49
N ILE A 55 16.05 -3.71 -31.48
CA ILE A 55 15.06 -2.64 -31.28
C ILE A 55 14.07 -3.02 -30.16
N TYR A 56 13.63 -4.28 -30.12
CA TYR A 56 12.81 -4.79 -29.05
C TYR A 56 13.46 -4.56 -27.68
N LEU A 57 14.72 -4.97 -27.51
CA LEU A 57 15.45 -4.77 -26.27
C LEU A 57 15.62 -3.27 -25.93
N ASP A 58 15.86 -2.41 -26.91
CA ASP A 58 16.02 -0.98 -26.71
C ASP A 58 14.70 -0.33 -26.28
N ILE A 59 13.56 -0.72 -26.85
CA ILE A 59 12.22 -0.28 -26.43
C ILE A 59 11.97 -0.68 -24.96
N TYR A 60 12.31 -1.90 -24.57
CA TYR A 60 12.08 -2.37 -23.19
C TYR A 60 13.16 -1.95 -22.21
N LYS A 61 14.41 -1.77 -22.65
CA LYS A 61 15.53 -1.36 -21.79
C LYS A 61 15.44 0.11 -21.40
N ASN A 62 14.86 0.98 -22.24
CA ASN A 62 14.64 2.39 -21.92
C ASN A 62 13.55 2.64 -20.88
N ARG A 63 12.83 1.61 -20.43
CA ARG A 63 12.11 1.66 -19.17
C ARG A 63 13.08 1.50 -17.99
N LYS A 64 14.12 2.33 -17.89
CA LYS A 64 14.75 2.56 -16.59
C LYS A 64 13.65 3.12 -15.69
N GLU A 65 13.20 2.29 -14.76
CA GLU A 65 12.42 2.79 -13.63
C GLU A 65 13.25 3.94 -13.03
N GLU A 66 12.65 5.11 -12.92
CA GLU A 66 13.32 6.25 -12.35
C GLU A 66 13.90 5.83 -10.99
N SER A 67 15.18 6.08 -10.79
CA SER A 67 15.94 5.72 -9.58
C SER A 67 15.28 6.22 -8.28
N ASN A 68 14.29 7.11 -8.38
CA ASN A 68 13.57 7.76 -7.28
C ASN A 68 12.09 7.33 -7.17
N ARG A 69 11.73 6.12 -7.62
CA ARG A 69 10.33 5.66 -7.60
C ARG A 69 9.66 5.78 -6.23
N LEU A 70 10.39 5.51 -5.14
CA LEU A 70 9.87 5.70 -3.78
C LEU A 70 9.54 7.16 -3.49
N ILE A 71 10.42 8.08 -3.86
CA ILE A 71 10.19 9.52 -3.65
C ILE A 71 9.03 10.01 -4.51
N THR A 72 8.98 9.59 -5.79
CA THR A 72 7.88 9.92 -6.72
C THR A 72 6.55 9.37 -6.19
N PHE A 73 6.54 8.14 -5.70
CA PHE A 73 5.35 7.53 -5.08
C PHE A 73 4.81 8.38 -3.92
N TRP A 74 5.65 8.71 -2.93
CA TRP A 74 5.21 9.47 -1.76
C TRP A 74 4.85 10.92 -2.07
N LYS A 75 5.56 11.55 -3.01
CA LYS A 75 5.39 12.99 -3.32
C LYS A 75 4.26 13.27 -4.31
N TYR A 76 4.02 12.35 -5.26
CA TYR A 76 3.07 12.59 -6.36
C TYR A 76 1.99 11.53 -6.45
N ASP A 77 2.34 10.24 -6.49
CA ASP A 77 1.36 9.18 -6.79
C ASP A 77 0.36 8.99 -5.65
N LEU A 78 0.83 8.95 -4.41
CA LEU A 78 -0.02 8.77 -3.23
C LEU A 78 -0.98 9.97 -3.04
N PRO A 79 -0.53 11.25 -3.01
CA PRO A 79 -1.43 12.40 -2.89
C PRO A 79 -2.43 12.51 -4.03
N LEU A 80 -2.01 12.23 -5.27
CA LEU A 80 -2.91 12.24 -6.43
C LEU A 80 -3.97 11.14 -6.35
N THR A 81 -3.59 9.95 -5.89
CA THR A 81 -4.51 8.82 -5.70
C THR A 81 -5.53 9.13 -4.61
N ILE A 82 -5.09 9.65 -3.47
CA ILE A 82 -6.00 10.09 -2.39
C ILE A 82 -6.94 11.18 -2.89
N ARG A 83 -6.43 12.18 -3.61
CA ARG A 83 -7.25 13.25 -4.19
C ARG A 83 -8.28 12.70 -5.19
N LYS A 84 -7.89 11.75 -6.02
CA LYS A 84 -8.79 11.11 -6.99
C LYS A 84 -9.92 10.34 -6.30
N HIS A 85 -9.62 9.69 -5.18
CA HIS A 85 -10.56 8.84 -4.43
C HIS A 85 -11.03 9.46 -3.10
N HIS A 86 -10.90 10.78 -2.93
CA HIS A 86 -11.20 11.49 -1.67
C HIS A 86 -12.59 11.20 -1.11
N LYS A 87 -13.60 10.96 -1.96
CA LYS A 87 -14.96 10.61 -1.51
C LYS A 87 -15.01 9.27 -0.81
N VAL A 88 -14.25 8.28 -1.30
CA VAL A 88 -14.17 6.95 -0.70
C VAL A 88 -13.44 7.04 0.64
N VAL A 89 -12.33 7.77 0.68
CA VAL A 89 -11.57 8.01 1.92
C VAL A 89 -12.44 8.71 2.96
N LEU A 90 -13.17 9.78 2.56
CA LEU A 90 -14.08 10.50 3.45
C LEU A 90 -15.22 9.59 3.95
N PHE A 91 -15.80 8.77 3.08
CA PHE A 91 -16.83 7.82 3.47
C PHE A 91 -16.30 6.81 4.51
N SER A 92 -15.12 6.25 4.29
CA SER A 92 -14.50 5.33 5.24
C SER A 92 -14.21 5.98 6.59
N PHE A 93 -13.74 7.23 6.57
CA PHE A 93 -13.50 8.01 7.79
C PHE A 93 -14.81 8.28 8.56
N ILE A 94 -15.87 8.72 7.88
CA ILE A 94 -17.17 8.95 8.51
C ILE A 94 -17.73 7.64 9.08
N PHE A 95 -17.65 6.56 8.31
CA PHE A 95 -18.09 5.24 8.73
C PHE A 95 -17.37 4.78 10.00
N PHE A 96 -16.05 4.87 10.02
CA PHE A 96 -15.25 4.56 11.20
C PHE A 96 -15.62 5.44 12.39
N SER A 97 -15.76 6.75 12.19
CA SER A 97 -16.10 7.72 13.25
C SER A 97 -17.46 7.43 13.88
N ILE A 98 -18.45 6.99 13.12
CA ILE A 98 -19.77 6.62 13.64
C ILE A 98 -19.63 5.45 14.65
N PHE A 99 -18.94 4.39 14.28
CA PHE A 99 -18.77 3.23 15.17
C PHE A 99 -17.84 3.51 16.34
N PHE A 100 -16.84 4.37 16.17
CA PHE A 100 -16.03 4.90 17.27
C PHE A 100 -16.91 5.61 18.31
N VAL A 101 -17.75 6.54 17.87
CA VAL A 101 -18.67 7.28 18.77
C VAL A 101 -19.66 6.33 19.46
N ILE A 102 -20.18 5.33 18.74
CA ILE A 102 -21.03 4.30 19.33
C ILE A 102 -20.27 3.57 20.44
N GLY A 103 -19.04 3.10 20.17
CA GLY A 103 -18.21 2.41 21.17
C GLY A 103 -17.94 3.27 22.40
N PHE A 104 -17.62 4.54 22.22
CA PHE A 104 -17.39 5.51 23.29
C PHE A 104 -18.63 5.66 24.19
N PHE A 105 -19.78 5.96 23.61
CA PHE A 105 -21.00 6.17 24.42
C PHE A 105 -21.55 4.90 25.06
N VAL A 106 -21.43 3.75 24.41
CA VAL A 106 -21.86 2.47 24.97
C VAL A 106 -20.99 2.11 26.19
N SER A 107 -19.67 2.32 26.09
CA SER A 107 -18.76 2.11 27.24
C SER A 107 -18.98 3.10 28.38
N ALA A 108 -19.42 4.32 28.08
CA ALA A 108 -19.73 5.30 29.10
C ALA A 108 -20.92 4.91 30.00
N GLN A 109 -21.78 4.01 29.52
CA GLN A 109 -22.95 3.53 30.29
C GLN A 109 -22.67 2.30 31.15
N ASN A 110 -21.62 1.53 30.81
CA ASN A 110 -21.30 0.30 31.51
C ASN A 110 -19.78 0.01 31.47
N ASP A 111 -19.13 0.06 32.62
CA ASP A 111 -17.69 -0.21 32.78
C ASP A 111 -17.30 -1.66 32.43
N ASP A 112 -18.25 -2.62 32.48
CA ASP A 112 -17.98 -4.02 32.15
C ASP A 112 -17.69 -4.23 30.64
N ILE A 113 -18.06 -3.27 29.80
CA ILE A 113 -17.82 -3.35 28.35
C ILE A 113 -16.32 -3.32 28.05
N ALA A 114 -15.56 -2.47 28.75
CA ALA A 114 -14.10 -2.45 28.62
C ALA A 114 -13.50 -3.80 29.02
N ARG A 115 -13.98 -4.42 30.11
CA ARG A 115 -13.55 -5.77 30.54
C ARG A 115 -13.89 -6.86 29.52
N SER A 116 -15.07 -6.78 28.91
CA SER A 116 -15.50 -7.74 27.90
C SER A 116 -14.66 -7.69 26.62
N ILE A 117 -14.15 -6.51 26.26
CA ILE A 117 -13.39 -6.30 25.02
C ILE A 117 -11.90 -6.54 25.24
N PHE A 118 -11.32 -6.04 26.33
CA PHE A 118 -9.88 -6.12 26.60
C PHE A 118 -9.49 -7.28 27.52
N GLY A 119 -10.45 -7.86 28.25
CA GLY A 119 -10.22 -8.85 29.28
C GLY A 119 -9.92 -8.23 30.63
N ASP A 120 -10.26 -8.98 31.70
CA ASP A 120 -10.10 -8.51 33.08
C ASP A 120 -8.64 -8.22 33.42
N THR A 121 -7.73 -9.09 33.05
CA THR A 121 -6.29 -8.93 33.30
C THR A 121 -5.73 -7.63 32.76
N TYR A 122 -6.10 -7.27 31.53
CA TYR A 122 -5.65 -6.03 30.90
C TYR A 122 -6.18 -4.80 31.64
N VAL A 123 -7.47 -4.82 31.98
CA VAL A 123 -8.13 -3.71 32.67
C VAL A 123 -7.54 -3.52 34.07
N GLU A 124 -7.31 -4.60 34.84
CA GLU A 124 -6.72 -4.56 36.17
C GLU A 124 -5.29 -4.02 36.14
N HIS A 125 -4.44 -4.53 35.26
CA HIS A 125 -3.06 -4.01 35.13
C HIS A 125 -3.04 -2.55 34.69
N THR A 126 -3.96 -2.13 33.82
CA THR A 126 -4.04 -0.72 33.41
C THR A 126 -4.49 0.15 34.57
N GLN A 127 -5.44 -0.30 35.40
CA GLN A 127 -5.89 0.43 36.59
C GLN A 127 -4.77 0.56 37.63
N GLU A 128 -4.00 -0.49 37.87
CA GLU A 128 -2.82 -0.46 38.74
C GLU A 128 -1.77 0.53 38.20
N ASN A 129 -1.49 0.52 36.94
CA ASN A 129 -0.55 1.44 36.30
C ASN A 129 -1.00 2.89 36.45
N ILE A 130 -2.31 3.16 36.25
CA ILE A 130 -2.89 4.49 36.47
C ILE A 130 -2.71 4.93 37.92
N ALA A 131 -2.98 4.05 38.89
CA ALA A 131 -2.80 4.34 40.32
C ALA A 131 -1.34 4.63 40.69
N ASN A 132 -0.40 4.01 39.96
CA ASN A 132 1.05 4.21 40.15
C ASN A 132 1.60 5.41 39.35
N GLY A 133 0.75 6.20 38.67
CA GLY A 133 1.15 7.37 37.90
C GLY A 133 1.78 7.06 36.54
N ASN A 134 1.72 5.82 36.08
CA ASN A 134 2.22 5.38 34.78
C ASN A 134 1.11 4.68 33.95
N PRO A 135 0.11 5.41 33.44
CA PRO A 135 -1.07 4.84 32.77
C PRO A 135 -0.77 4.00 31.54
N PHE A 136 0.35 4.25 30.88
CA PHE A 136 0.79 3.55 29.67
C PHE A 136 1.92 2.56 29.90
N GLY A 137 2.22 2.24 31.16
CA GLY A 137 3.31 1.33 31.58
C GLY A 137 3.21 -0.09 31.04
N ILE A 138 2.03 -0.51 30.58
CA ILE A 138 1.84 -1.79 29.86
C ILE A 138 2.72 -1.87 28.61
N TYR A 139 3.02 -0.74 27.97
CA TYR A 139 3.86 -0.65 26.78
C TYR A 139 5.35 -0.49 27.09
N GLU A 140 5.70 -0.23 28.35
CA GLU A 140 7.09 0.00 28.78
C GLU A 140 7.83 -1.28 29.23
N HIS A 141 7.11 -2.41 29.36
CA HIS A 141 7.71 -3.67 29.78
C HIS A 141 8.54 -4.30 28.67
N GLY A 142 9.86 -4.04 28.70
CA GLY A 142 10.83 -4.67 27.82
C GLY A 142 11.78 -3.70 27.13
N ASN A 143 12.51 -4.22 26.16
CA ASN A 143 13.37 -3.39 25.30
C ASN A 143 12.49 -2.54 24.37
N PRO A 144 12.60 -1.18 24.40
CA PRO A 144 11.78 -0.29 23.56
C PRO A 144 11.83 -0.62 22.08
N VAL A 145 12.98 -1.09 21.59
CA VAL A 145 13.16 -1.49 20.18
C VAL A 145 12.34 -2.74 19.85
N LEU A 146 12.30 -3.72 20.76
CA LEU A 146 11.51 -4.93 20.55
C LEU A 146 10.00 -4.63 20.61
N SER A 147 9.58 -3.77 21.52
CA SER A 147 8.17 -3.34 21.61
C SER A 147 7.74 -2.58 20.35
N TRP A 148 8.57 -1.67 19.86
CA TRP A 148 8.34 -0.97 18.60
C TRP A 148 8.26 -1.94 17.42
N LEU A 149 9.19 -2.88 17.33
CA LEU A 149 9.21 -3.88 16.25
C LEU A 149 7.94 -4.77 16.29
N HIS A 150 7.53 -5.17 17.49
CA HIS A 150 6.33 -5.97 17.69
C HIS A 150 5.07 -5.21 17.22
N LEU A 151 4.91 -3.95 17.61
CA LEU A 151 3.83 -3.08 17.18
C LEU A 151 3.85 -2.91 15.66
N MET A 152 5.00 -2.62 15.08
CA MET A 152 5.14 -2.45 13.61
C MET A 152 4.71 -3.72 12.86
N ILE A 153 5.18 -4.90 13.29
CA ILE A 153 4.81 -6.19 12.67
C ILE A 153 3.31 -6.45 12.83
N HIS A 154 2.75 -6.18 14.02
CA HIS A 154 1.33 -6.34 14.27
C HIS A 154 0.50 -5.49 13.29
N ASN A 155 0.84 -4.24 13.14
CA ASN A 155 0.11 -3.30 12.29
C ASN A 155 0.23 -3.63 10.79
N ILE A 156 1.42 -4.03 10.34
CA ILE A 156 1.62 -4.56 8.97
C ILE A 156 0.72 -5.78 8.75
N ARG A 157 0.65 -6.69 9.72
CA ARG A 157 -0.19 -7.89 9.64
C ARG A 157 -1.68 -7.54 9.56
N VAL A 158 -2.15 -6.62 10.39
CA VAL A 158 -3.56 -6.16 10.38
C VAL A 158 -3.89 -5.48 9.05
N SER A 159 -3.04 -4.56 8.57
CA SER A 159 -3.23 -3.88 7.28
C SER A 159 -3.26 -4.85 6.11
N PHE A 160 -2.36 -5.84 6.11
CA PHE A 160 -2.34 -6.87 5.09
C PHE A 160 -3.61 -7.75 5.14
N LEU A 161 -4.08 -8.10 6.32
CA LEU A 161 -5.31 -8.88 6.51
C LEU A 161 -6.53 -8.09 6.03
N LEU A 162 -6.61 -6.79 6.31
CA LEU A 162 -7.65 -5.91 5.80
C LEU A 162 -7.62 -5.81 4.26
N PHE A 163 -6.43 -5.67 3.69
CA PHE A 163 -6.26 -5.63 2.24
C PHE A 163 -6.73 -6.94 1.57
N VAL A 164 -6.29 -8.09 2.08
CA VAL A 164 -6.69 -9.40 1.56
C VAL A 164 -8.19 -9.64 1.74
N SER A 165 -8.76 -9.22 2.87
CA SER A 165 -10.19 -9.35 3.15
C SER A 165 -11.07 -8.53 2.21
N GLY A 166 -10.51 -7.48 1.60
CA GLY A 166 -11.18 -6.70 0.55
C GLY A 166 -11.54 -7.51 -0.70
N ILE A 167 -10.80 -8.60 -0.99
CA ILE A 167 -11.06 -9.52 -2.12
C ILE A 167 -12.43 -10.22 -1.98
N PHE A 168 -12.89 -10.43 -0.74
CA PHE A 168 -14.17 -11.07 -0.44
C PHE A 168 -15.33 -10.03 -0.43
N ALA A 169 -15.48 -9.28 -1.50
CA ALA A 169 -16.50 -8.25 -1.67
C ALA A 169 -16.53 -7.17 -0.55
N GLY A 170 -15.44 -7.01 0.19
CA GLY A 170 -15.29 -6.03 1.25
C GLY A 170 -16.04 -6.31 2.56
N VAL A 171 -16.88 -7.35 2.65
CA VAL A 171 -17.66 -7.65 3.85
C VAL A 171 -16.78 -7.93 5.08
N PRO A 172 -15.73 -8.77 5.00
CA PRO A 172 -14.85 -8.95 6.15
C PRO A 172 -14.07 -7.67 6.51
N CYS A 173 -13.72 -6.84 5.52
CA CYS A 173 -13.06 -5.57 5.74
C CYS A 173 -13.94 -4.62 6.57
N LEU A 174 -15.24 -4.51 6.24
CA LEU A 174 -16.21 -3.74 7.02
C LEU A 174 -16.34 -4.27 8.45
N TYR A 175 -16.42 -5.59 8.62
CA TYR A 175 -16.48 -6.21 9.94
C TYR A 175 -15.26 -5.86 10.81
N PHE A 176 -14.05 -6.00 10.28
CA PHE A 176 -12.83 -5.63 11.00
C PHE A 176 -12.75 -4.14 11.28
N SER A 177 -13.19 -3.28 10.35
CA SER A 177 -13.23 -1.84 10.53
C SER A 177 -14.19 -1.45 11.65
N VAL A 178 -15.40 -2.01 11.70
CA VAL A 178 -16.37 -1.79 12.77
C VAL A 178 -15.83 -2.25 14.13
N LYS A 179 -15.24 -3.46 14.17
CA LYS A 179 -14.67 -4.01 15.40
C LYS A 179 -13.55 -3.10 15.93
N ASN A 180 -12.64 -2.65 15.06
CA ASN A 180 -11.56 -1.75 15.46
C ASN A 180 -12.11 -0.39 15.92
N ALA A 181 -13.07 0.18 15.21
CA ALA A 181 -13.66 1.46 15.56
C ALA A 181 -14.32 1.43 16.95
N ILE A 182 -15.12 0.41 17.21
CA ILE A 182 -15.75 0.22 18.53
C ILE A 182 -14.68 0.03 19.60
N MET A 183 -13.70 -0.82 19.37
CA MET A 183 -12.60 -1.09 20.31
C MET A 183 -11.85 0.19 20.70
N VAL A 184 -11.49 1.03 19.70
CA VAL A 184 -10.79 2.30 19.97
C VAL A 184 -11.69 3.28 20.71
N GLY A 185 -13.00 3.35 20.38
CA GLY A 185 -13.95 4.18 21.10
C GLY A 185 -14.12 3.78 22.57
N VAL A 186 -14.22 2.48 22.85
CA VAL A 186 -14.26 1.96 24.23
C VAL A 186 -12.97 2.28 24.99
N PHE A 187 -11.84 2.18 24.31
CA PHE A 187 -10.53 2.45 24.87
C PHE A 187 -10.36 3.93 25.23
N ASP A 188 -10.76 4.83 24.32
CA ASP A 188 -10.76 6.27 24.57
C ASP A 188 -11.63 6.63 25.78
N GLN A 189 -12.86 6.10 25.85
CA GLN A 189 -13.75 6.33 26.98
C GLN A 189 -13.17 5.81 28.32
N PHE A 190 -12.53 4.64 28.31
CA PHE A 190 -11.91 4.06 29.50
C PHE A 190 -10.84 5.00 30.11
N PHE A 191 -10.01 5.64 29.31
CA PHE A 191 -9.04 6.63 29.76
C PHE A 191 -9.68 7.99 30.04
N ALA A 192 -10.64 8.44 29.24
CA ALA A 192 -11.35 9.70 29.44
C ALA A 192 -12.11 9.73 30.76
N ALA A 193 -12.77 8.64 31.15
CA ALA A 193 -13.44 8.51 32.44
C ALA A 193 -12.50 8.64 33.65
N ARG A 194 -11.19 8.43 33.45
CA ARG A 194 -10.12 8.53 34.46
C ARG A 194 -9.34 9.84 34.37
N GLY A 195 -9.80 10.81 33.55
CA GLY A 195 -9.16 12.11 33.36
C GLY A 195 -7.93 12.08 32.42
N LEU A 196 -7.69 10.99 31.74
CA LEU A 196 -6.52 10.74 30.88
C LEU A 196 -6.85 10.78 29.38
N GLY A 197 -7.97 11.37 28.98
CA GLY A 197 -8.41 11.41 27.57
C GLY A 197 -7.42 12.14 26.66
N ILE A 198 -6.82 13.25 27.11
CA ILE A 198 -5.81 13.97 26.33
C ILE A 198 -4.54 13.16 26.16
N ASP A 199 -4.08 12.51 27.24
CA ASP A 199 -2.87 11.69 27.23
C ASP A 199 -3.06 10.47 26.32
N PHE A 200 -4.25 9.88 26.32
CA PHE A 200 -4.63 8.81 25.41
C PHE A 200 -4.50 9.26 23.95
N TRP A 201 -5.07 10.40 23.59
CA TRP A 201 -4.98 10.93 22.23
C TRP A 201 -3.53 11.20 21.82
N LEU A 202 -2.72 11.76 22.69
CA LEU A 202 -1.31 12.03 22.41
C LEU A 202 -0.49 10.75 22.21
N VAL A 203 -0.77 9.70 22.98
CA VAL A 203 -0.03 8.43 22.86
C VAL A 203 -0.55 7.59 21.71
N VAL A 204 -1.85 7.39 21.60
CA VAL A 204 -2.44 6.48 20.60
C VAL A 204 -2.47 7.11 19.21
N PHE A 205 -2.82 8.39 19.09
CA PHE A 205 -2.90 9.04 17.78
C PHE A 205 -1.55 9.40 17.16
N VAL A 206 -0.55 9.70 17.95
CA VAL A 206 0.81 9.92 17.42
C VAL A 206 1.36 8.64 16.78
N HIS A 207 1.00 7.48 17.33
CA HIS A 207 1.47 6.19 16.82
C HIS A 207 0.47 5.50 15.87
N GLY A 208 -0.81 5.77 16.00
CA GLY A 208 -1.89 5.02 15.35
C GLY A 208 -2.69 5.79 14.28
N THR A 209 -2.49 7.09 14.09
CA THR A 209 -3.32 7.89 13.18
C THR A 209 -3.27 7.39 11.73
N LEU A 210 -2.11 6.90 11.30
CA LEU A 210 -1.92 6.34 9.96
C LEU A 210 -2.40 4.88 9.82
N GLU A 211 -2.68 4.22 10.93
CA GLU A 211 -3.03 2.80 10.98
C GLU A 211 -4.52 2.56 11.16
N ILE A 212 -5.20 3.54 11.75
CA ILE A 212 -6.64 3.46 12.08
C ILE A 212 -7.50 3.98 10.92
N THR A 213 -6.94 4.83 10.05
CA THR A 213 -7.59 5.36 8.85
C THR A 213 -7.27 4.58 7.60
#